data_df76ab84f6042017ec84efc74695eaa8
#
_entry.id   df76ab84f6042017ec84efc74695eaa8
#
_cell.length_a   1.000
_cell.length_b   1.000
_cell.length_c   1.000
_cell.angle_alpha   90.00
_cell.angle_beta   90.00
_cell.angle_gamma   90.00
#
_symmetry.space_group_name_H-M   'P 1'
#
loop_
_entity.id
_entity.type
_entity.pdbx_description
1 polymer ?
#
loop_
_entity_poly.entity_id
_entity_poly.type
_entity_poly.pdbx_seq_one_letter_code
_entity_poly.pdbx_strand_id
1 'polypeptide(L)'
;MSRMNRSLFLAVAAMSFCISLCMPKASAENAGPGTITGTITGTVNYRHRMALPPDAVVDVSLQDTTLADAPARIVGQTTIATRGAQVPIPFRIDYDPSAIDPSHRYTVRATITVVGRILFTSPTAYPVLTRGAGNEAAIDVYMIMPAGNAKSPG
;
A
#
# COMPACT_ATOMS: atom_id res chain seq x y z
N MET A 1 72.60 -25.28 39.66
CA MET A 1 73.21 -24.82 38.41
C MET A 1 72.11 -24.71 37.34
N SER A 2 71.86 -23.48 37.02
CA SER A 2 71.78 -22.91 35.65
C SER A 2 70.53 -23.28 34.81
N ARG A 3 69.80 -22.38 34.48
CA ARG A 3 69.47 -21.27 33.59
C ARG A 3 68.03 -21.40 33.18
N MET A 4 67.12 -20.63 33.65
CA MET A 4 66.72 -19.37 33.09
C MET A 4 66.58 -19.37 31.55
N ASN A 5 65.37 -19.50 31.03
CA ASN A 5 65.12 -18.96 29.72
C ASN A 5 63.73 -18.25 29.70
N ARG A 6 63.85 -16.95 29.54
CA ARG A 6 62.78 -15.97 29.39
C ARG A 6 62.38 -16.00 27.92
N SER A 7 61.18 -16.36 27.61
CA SER A 7 60.59 -16.07 26.30
C SER A 7 59.41 -15.14 26.46
N LEU A 8 59.72 -13.96 26.10
CA LEU A 8 58.84 -12.84 25.95
C LEU A 8 57.87 -13.10 24.78
N PHE A 9 56.63 -13.42 25.05
CA PHE A 9 55.59 -13.43 24.01
C PHE A 9 54.91 -12.08 23.97
N LEU A 10 55.25 -11.34 22.96
CA LEU A 10 54.63 -10.10 22.54
C LEU A 10 53.21 -10.43 22.04
N ALA A 11 52.17 -10.12 22.80
CA ALA A 11 50.81 -10.22 22.40
C ALA A 11 50.47 -9.03 21.47
N VAL A 12 50.38 -9.29 20.19
CA VAL A 12 49.82 -8.36 19.21
C VAL A 12 48.30 -8.46 19.32
N ALA A 13 47.67 -7.48 19.95
CA ALA A 13 46.25 -7.32 19.95
C ALA A 13 45.78 -6.84 18.58
N ALA A 14 45.29 -7.75 17.76
CA ALA A 14 44.58 -7.43 16.53
C ALA A 14 43.19 -6.94 16.91
N MET A 15 43.02 -5.63 16.89
CA MET A 15 41.74 -4.94 17.09
C MET A 15 40.92 -5.13 15.82
N SER A 16 40.13 -6.21 15.79
CA SER A 16 39.16 -6.47 14.71
C SER A 16 37.99 -5.49 14.90
N PHE A 17 38.04 -4.41 14.11
CA PHE A 17 36.97 -3.42 14.03
C PHE A 17 35.83 -4.03 13.21
N CYS A 18 34.90 -4.67 13.91
CA CYS A 18 33.69 -5.21 13.32
C CYS A 18 32.74 -4.05 13.01
N ILE A 19 32.83 -3.53 11.78
CA ILE A 19 31.84 -2.60 11.25
C ILE A 19 30.56 -3.40 11.06
N SER A 20 29.68 -3.34 12.06
CA SER A 20 28.32 -3.85 11.97
C SER A 20 27.55 -2.96 11.02
N LEU A 21 27.50 -3.38 9.76
CA LEU A 21 26.64 -2.79 8.74
C LEU A 21 25.19 -3.07 9.16
N CYS A 22 24.58 -2.11 9.86
CA CYS A 22 23.17 -2.14 10.19
C CYS A 22 22.38 -1.93 8.89
N MET A 23 22.13 -2.99 8.13
CA MET A 23 21.16 -2.99 7.05
C MET A 23 19.78 -2.83 7.68
N PRO A 24 18.96 -1.87 7.23
CA PRO A 24 17.56 -1.87 7.60
C PRO A 24 16.94 -3.17 7.08
N LYS A 25 16.53 -4.00 8.01
CA LYS A 25 15.79 -5.21 7.73
C LYS A 25 14.47 -4.77 7.09
N ALA A 26 14.40 -4.84 5.76
CA ALA A 26 13.13 -4.78 5.07
C ALA A 26 12.30 -5.90 5.68
N SER A 27 11.21 -5.52 6.33
CA SER A 27 10.24 -6.47 6.86
C SER A 27 9.69 -7.25 5.67
N ALA A 28 10.27 -8.43 5.44
CA ALA A 28 9.66 -9.42 4.58
C ALA A 28 8.37 -9.82 5.30
N GLU A 29 7.29 -9.30 4.80
CA GLU A 29 5.92 -9.68 5.10
C GLU A 29 5.83 -11.20 5.05
N ASN A 30 5.36 -11.77 6.13
CA ASN A 30 5.16 -13.19 6.38
C ASN A 30 4.22 -13.77 5.31
N ALA A 31 4.75 -14.10 4.14
CA ALA A 31 4.11 -15.06 3.24
C ALA A 31 4.36 -16.44 3.83
N GLY A 32 3.37 -17.01 4.48
CA GLY A 32 3.39 -18.40 4.90
C GLY A 32 3.71 -19.32 3.72
N PRO A 33 4.34 -20.48 3.93
CA PRO A 33 4.79 -21.34 2.84
C PRO A 33 3.58 -21.83 2.04
N GLY A 34 3.48 -21.39 0.79
CA GLY A 34 2.61 -21.99 -0.22
C GLY A 34 1.39 -21.18 -0.66
N THR A 35 1.16 -19.97 -0.18
CA THR A 35 0.06 -19.15 -0.70
C THR A 35 0.51 -18.44 -1.97
N ILE A 36 -0.03 -18.84 -3.11
CA ILE A 36 0.11 -18.08 -4.36
C ILE A 36 -0.69 -16.79 -4.15
N THR A 37 0.01 -15.66 -4.17
CA THR A 37 -0.62 -14.35 -3.99
C THR A 37 -0.64 -13.63 -5.34
N GLY A 38 -1.81 -13.22 -5.78
CA GLY A 38 -1.96 -12.31 -6.91
C GLY A 38 -1.74 -10.87 -6.45
N THR A 39 -1.28 -10.01 -7.34
CA THR A 39 -1.03 -8.61 -7.04
C THR A 39 -1.66 -7.71 -8.07
N ILE A 40 -2.33 -6.65 -7.60
CA ILE A 40 -2.76 -5.52 -8.42
C ILE A 40 -1.89 -4.32 -8.04
N THR A 41 -1.41 -3.61 -9.03
CA THR A 41 -0.63 -2.38 -8.85
C THR A 41 -1.30 -1.21 -9.56
N GLY A 42 -0.91 -0.01 -9.20
CA GLY A 42 -1.41 1.17 -9.88
C GLY A 42 -1.07 2.47 -9.18
N THR A 43 -1.75 3.52 -9.59
CA THR A 43 -1.58 4.85 -9.00
C THR A 43 -2.93 5.50 -8.71
N VAL A 44 -2.98 6.27 -7.63
CA VAL A 44 -4.12 7.13 -7.30
C VAL A 44 -3.76 8.57 -7.65
N ASN A 45 -4.60 9.23 -8.43
CA ASN A 45 -4.43 10.60 -8.88
C ASN A 45 -5.65 11.45 -8.53
N TYR A 46 -5.46 12.75 -8.41
CA TYR A 46 -6.55 13.74 -8.41
C TYR A 46 -6.15 14.98 -9.22
N ARG A 47 -7.14 15.69 -9.76
CA ARG A 47 -6.90 16.84 -10.64
C ARG A 47 -7.04 18.20 -9.94
N HIS A 48 -7.31 18.22 -8.65
CA HIS A 48 -7.44 19.46 -7.91
C HIS A 48 -6.07 20.08 -7.60
N ARG A 49 -5.97 21.40 -7.74
CA ARG A 49 -4.74 22.16 -7.45
C ARG A 49 -4.59 22.45 -5.96
N MET A 50 -4.57 21.40 -5.16
CA MET A 50 -4.33 21.50 -3.72
C MET A 50 -3.37 20.38 -3.30
N ALA A 51 -2.52 20.69 -2.34
CA ALA A 51 -1.68 19.66 -1.73
C ALA A 51 -2.48 18.81 -0.75
N LEU A 52 -2.20 17.51 -0.70
CA LEU A 52 -2.73 16.65 0.36
C LEU A 52 -2.10 17.03 1.70
N PRO A 53 -2.92 17.11 2.75
CA PRO A 53 -2.39 17.21 4.11
C PRO A 53 -1.49 16.01 4.46
N PRO A 54 -0.50 16.20 5.35
CA PRO A 54 0.44 15.13 5.70
C PRO A 54 -0.19 13.95 6.45
N ASP A 55 -1.36 14.14 7.02
CA ASP A 55 -2.19 13.15 7.71
C ASP A 55 -3.22 12.48 6.79
N ALA A 56 -3.15 12.73 5.49
CA ALA A 56 -4.01 12.06 4.52
C ALA A 56 -3.68 10.55 4.43
N VAL A 57 -4.75 9.77 4.38
CA VAL A 57 -4.69 8.32 4.24
C VAL A 57 -5.44 7.92 2.97
N VAL A 58 -4.79 7.11 2.14
CA VAL A 58 -5.39 6.56 0.92
C VAL A 58 -5.78 5.11 1.18
N ASP A 59 -7.06 4.81 1.08
CA ASP A 59 -7.60 3.47 1.13
C ASP A 59 -7.94 3.01 -0.28
N VAL A 60 -7.37 1.89 -0.71
CA VAL A 60 -7.66 1.27 -1.99
C VAL A 60 -8.18 -0.13 -1.77
N SER A 61 -9.32 -0.45 -2.34
CA SER A 61 -9.98 -1.74 -2.18
C SER A 61 -10.30 -2.40 -3.52
N LEU A 62 -10.01 -3.71 -3.59
CA LEU A 62 -10.46 -4.61 -4.65
C LEU A 62 -11.81 -5.18 -4.24
N GLN A 63 -12.82 -4.98 -5.06
CA GLN A 63 -14.20 -5.32 -4.78
C GLN A 63 -14.78 -6.21 -5.88
N ASP A 64 -15.52 -7.24 -5.48
CA ASP A 64 -16.41 -7.98 -6.37
C ASP A 64 -17.73 -7.21 -6.49
N THR A 65 -18.03 -6.77 -7.70
CA THR A 65 -19.22 -5.98 -8.03
C THR A 65 -20.16 -6.74 -8.97
N THR A 66 -20.13 -8.05 -8.93
CA THR A 66 -20.96 -8.90 -9.80
C THR A 66 -22.43 -8.75 -9.50
N LEU A 67 -22.80 -8.65 -8.23
CA LEU A 67 -24.16 -8.48 -7.77
C LEU A 67 -24.48 -6.99 -7.61
N ALA A 68 -25.36 -6.47 -8.46
CA ALA A 68 -25.73 -5.05 -8.43
C ALA A 68 -26.58 -4.67 -7.20
N ASP A 69 -27.34 -5.63 -6.66
CA ASP A 69 -28.29 -5.42 -5.55
C ASP A 69 -27.73 -5.82 -4.19
N ALA A 70 -26.45 -6.19 -4.11
CA ALA A 70 -25.76 -6.54 -2.87
C ALA A 70 -24.58 -5.63 -2.61
N PRO A 71 -24.20 -5.42 -1.34
CA PRO A 71 -22.95 -4.75 -1.00
C PRO A 71 -21.76 -5.42 -1.68
N ALA A 72 -20.87 -4.65 -2.28
CA ALA A 72 -19.67 -5.17 -2.91
C ALA A 72 -18.81 -5.93 -1.89
N ARG A 73 -18.39 -7.14 -2.25
CA ARG A 73 -17.50 -7.94 -1.40
C ARG A 73 -16.06 -7.45 -1.57
N ILE A 74 -15.40 -7.10 -0.49
CA ILE A 74 -13.98 -6.77 -0.51
C ILE A 74 -13.16 -8.06 -0.61
N VAL A 75 -12.32 -8.16 -1.63
CA VAL A 75 -11.43 -9.31 -1.90
C VAL A 75 -10.01 -9.01 -1.47
N GLY A 76 -9.59 -7.73 -1.56
CA GLY A 76 -8.30 -7.25 -1.12
C GLY A 76 -8.36 -5.76 -0.79
N GLN A 77 -7.47 -5.29 0.07
CA GLN A 77 -7.44 -3.90 0.50
C GLN A 77 -6.03 -3.48 0.87
N THR A 78 -5.70 -2.21 0.63
CA THR A 78 -4.47 -1.61 1.11
C THR A 78 -4.74 -0.21 1.61
N THR A 79 -4.04 0.18 2.67
CA THR A 79 -4.13 1.50 3.29
C THR A 79 -2.75 2.15 3.28
N ILE A 80 -2.65 3.36 2.74
CA ILE A 80 -1.40 4.07 2.54
C ILE A 80 -1.46 5.41 3.28
N ALA A 81 -0.63 5.59 4.30
CA ALA A 81 -0.41 6.88 4.92
C ALA A 81 0.48 7.73 4.00
N THR A 82 -0.01 8.86 3.52
CA THR A 82 0.71 9.67 2.53
C THR A 82 1.94 10.35 3.11
N ARG A 83 1.91 10.70 4.40
CA ARG A 83 3.00 11.40 5.09
C ARG A 83 3.50 12.64 4.34
N GLY A 84 2.58 13.35 3.67
CA GLY A 84 2.88 14.50 2.85
C GLY A 84 3.25 14.19 1.39
N ALA A 85 3.27 12.92 0.99
CA ALA A 85 3.44 12.56 -0.41
C ALA A 85 2.25 13.06 -1.23
N GLN A 86 2.55 13.57 -2.41
CA GLN A 86 1.58 14.08 -3.36
C GLN A 86 1.32 13.05 -4.46
N VAL A 87 0.26 13.26 -5.23
CA VAL A 87 -0.06 12.41 -6.38
C VAL A 87 1.01 12.51 -7.48
N PRO A 88 1.29 11.45 -8.22
CA PRO A 88 0.63 10.13 -8.16
C PRO A 88 1.07 9.29 -6.97
N ILE A 89 0.11 8.71 -6.23
CA ILE A 89 0.40 7.84 -5.09
C ILE A 89 0.35 6.39 -5.58
N PRO A 90 1.48 5.66 -5.59
CA PRO A 90 1.49 4.26 -5.99
C PRO A 90 0.80 3.39 -4.94
N PHE A 91 0.07 2.37 -5.40
CA PHE A 91 -0.52 1.38 -4.53
C PHE A 91 -0.25 -0.04 -5.01
N ARG A 92 -0.36 -0.97 -4.09
CA ARG A 92 -0.31 -2.40 -4.32
C ARG A 92 -1.36 -3.08 -3.45
N ILE A 93 -2.16 -3.95 -4.06
CA ILE A 93 -3.12 -4.81 -3.37
C ILE A 93 -2.72 -6.25 -3.64
N ASP A 94 -2.49 -7.00 -2.59
CA ASP A 94 -2.30 -8.43 -2.66
C ASP A 94 -3.65 -9.12 -2.39
N TYR A 95 -3.95 -10.15 -3.17
CA TYR A 95 -5.20 -10.91 -3.08
C TYR A 95 -4.96 -12.40 -3.27
N ASP A 96 -5.89 -13.21 -2.82
CA ASP A 96 -5.87 -14.66 -3.05
C ASP A 96 -6.48 -14.98 -4.42
N PRO A 97 -5.71 -15.53 -5.38
CA PRO A 97 -6.22 -15.90 -6.69
C PRO A 97 -7.33 -16.95 -6.64
N SER A 98 -7.36 -17.79 -5.60
CA SER A 98 -8.40 -18.78 -5.42
C SER A 98 -9.77 -18.17 -5.09
N ALA A 99 -9.77 -16.91 -4.61
CA ALA A 99 -10.99 -16.15 -4.34
C ALA A 99 -11.54 -15.43 -5.58
N ILE A 100 -10.84 -15.53 -6.74
CA ILE A 100 -11.22 -14.88 -7.98
C ILE A 100 -11.97 -15.86 -8.88
N ASP A 101 -13.22 -15.53 -9.18
CA ASP A 101 -14.02 -16.25 -10.17
C ASP A 101 -13.94 -15.52 -11.52
N PRO A 102 -13.50 -16.20 -12.62
CA PRO A 102 -13.39 -15.59 -13.94
C PRO A 102 -14.69 -15.02 -14.50
N SER A 103 -15.84 -15.51 -14.03
CA SER A 103 -17.18 -15.05 -14.45
C SER A 103 -17.61 -13.78 -13.72
N HIS A 104 -16.99 -13.45 -12.61
CA HIS A 104 -17.28 -12.30 -11.78
C HIS A 104 -16.65 -11.02 -12.32
N ARG A 105 -17.13 -9.90 -11.82
CA ARG A 105 -16.62 -8.56 -12.13
C ARG A 105 -15.90 -7.99 -10.93
N TYR A 106 -14.62 -7.73 -11.09
CA TYR A 106 -13.80 -7.09 -10.05
C TYR A 106 -13.45 -5.67 -10.43
N THR A 107 -13.52 -4.78 -9.45
CA THR A 107 -13.22 -3.37 -9.61
C THR A 107 -12.35 -2.87 -8.47
N VAL A 108 -11.50 -1.89 -8.75
CA VAL A 108 -10.73 -1.19 -7.72
C VAL A 108 -11.39 0.17 -7.44
N ARG A 109 -11.48 0.51 -6.16
CA ARG A 109 -11.91 1.83 -5.69
C ARG A 109 -10.87 2.42 -4.77
N ALA A 110 -10.73 3.74 -4.85
CA ALA A 110 -9.86 4.49 -3.96
C ALA A 110 -10.64 5.59 -3.23
N THR A 111 -10.24 5.84 -1.99
CA THR A 111 -10.78 6.90 -1.14
C THR A 111 -9.63 7.58 -0.43
N ILE A 112 -9.63 8.91 -0.34
CA ILE A 112 -8.66 9.65 0.46
C ILE A 112 -9.39 10.27 1.65
N THR A 113 -8.91 9.93 2.83
CA THR A 113 -9.46 10.35 4.12
C THR A 113 -8.45 11.25 4.83
N VAL A 114 -8.93 12.33 5.45
CA VAL A 114 -8.11 13.20 6.30
C VAL A 114 -8.86 13.40 7.61
N VAL A 115 -8.19 13.11 8.73
CA VAL A 115 -8.77 13.21 10.09
C VAL A 115 -10.14 12.49 10.16
N GLY A 116 -10.24 11.29 9.59
CA GLY A 116 -11.46 10.49 9.59
C GLY A 116 -12.58 10.99 8.66
N ARG A 117 -12.34 12.02 7.86
CA ARG A 117 -13.29 12.57 6.87
C ARG A 117 -12.86 12.22 5.46
N ILE A 118 -13.75 11.68 4.67
CA ILE A 118 -13.49 11.41 3.25
C ILE A 118 -13.44 12.74 2.51
N LEU A 119 -12.29 13.03 1.89
CA LEU A 119 -12.11 14.21 1.03
C LEU A 119 -12.26 13.89 -0.44
N PHE A 120 -11.75 12.73 -0.87
CA PHE A 120 -11.81 12.30 -2.26
C PHE A 120 -12.30 10.85 -2.34
N THR A 121 -13.02 10.55 -3.40
CA THR A 121 -13.42 9.18 -3.73
C THR A 121 -13.38 8.97 -5.23
N SER A 122 -13.23 7.71 -5.65
CA SER A 122 -13.37 7.34 -7.06
C SER A 122 -14.85 7.15 -7.39
N PRO A 123 -15.45 8.00 -8.23
CA PRO A 123 -16.86 7.85 -8.62
C PRO A 123 -17.06 6.72 -9.63
N THR A 124 -15.98 6.36 -10.33
CA THR A 124 -15.98 5.35 -11.38
C THR A 124 -15.38 4.05 -10.84
N ALA A 125 -15.92 2.92 -11.26
CA ALA A 125 -15.36 1.61 -11.01
C ALA A 125 -14.27 1.33 -12.07
N TYR A 126 -13.08 0.95 -11.61
CA TYR A 126 -11.95 0.59 -12.47
C TYR A 126 -11.89 -0.94 -12.57
N PRO A 127 -12.28 -1.55 -13.71
CA PRO A 127 -12.30 -3.00 -13.86
C PRO A 127 -10.87 -3.54 -13.87
N VAL A 128 -10.68 -4.68 -13.20
CA VAL A 128 -9.40 -5.41 -13.12
C VAL A 128 -9.64 -6.91 -13.15
N LEU A 129 -8.60 -7.70 -13.44
CA LEU A 129 -8.48 -9.14 -13.36
C LEU A 129 -9.35 -9.97 -14.32
N THR A 130 -10.54 -9.53 -14.63
CA THR A 130 -11.50 -10.33 -15.44
C THR A 130 -11.92 -9.58 -16.70
N ARG A 131 -12.46 -10.32 -17.68
CA ARG A 131 -12.98 -9.77 -18.95
C ARG A 131 -11.94 -9.01 -19.78
N GLY A 132 -10.69 -9.46 -19.76
CA GLY A 132 -9.61 -8.80 -20.52
C GLY A 132 -9.02 -7.58 -19.82
N ALA A 133 -9.46 -7.23 -18.62
CA ALA A 133 -8.81 -6.23 -17.80
C ALA A 133 -7.53 -6.80 -17.18
N GLY A 134 -6.48 -5.98 -17.14
CA GLY A 134 -5.20 -6.34 -16.53
C GLY A 134 -5.23 -6.31 -15.01
N ASN A 135 -4.05 -6.35 -14.44
CA ASN A 135 -3.80 -6.23 -13.00
C ASN A 135 -3.21 -4.85 -12.63
N GLU A 136 -3.37 -3.86 -13.51
CA GLU A 136 -2.90 -2.50 -13.29
C GLU A 136 -4.06 -1.52 -13.41
N ALA A 137 -4.12 -0.52 -12.51
CA ALA A 137 -5.15 0.50 -12.52
C ALA A 137 -4.61 1.90 -12.22
N ALA A 138 -4.95 2.87 -13.07
CA ALA A 138 -4.77 4.28 -12.77
C ALA A 138 -6.11 4.86 -12.31
N ILE A 139 -6.21 5.24 -11.04
CA ILE A 139 -7.46 5.63 -10.41
C ILE A 139 -7.48 7.15 -10.24
N ASP A 140 -8.45 7.81 -10.87
CA ASP A 140 -8.74 9.22 -10.61
C ASP A 140 -9.78 9.36 -9.50
N VAL A 141 -9.43 10.09 -8.45
CA VAL A 141 -10.35 10.43 -7.36
C VAL A 141 -10.78 11.88 -7.45
N TYR A 142 -12.00 12.14 -7.03
CA TYR A 142 -12.63 13.46 -7.07
C TYR A 142 -13.01 13.90 -5.68
N MET A 143 -12.90 15.20 -5.44
CA MET A 143 -13.26 15.79 -4.16
C MET A 143 -14.77 15.62 -3.91
N ILE A 144 -15.09 15.10 -2.74
CA ILE A 144 -16.46 15.15 -2.23
C ILE A 144 -16.65 16.54 -1.63
N MET A 145 -17.39 17.41 -2.31
CA MET A 145 -17.90 18.59 -1.65
C MET A 145 -18.91 18.12 -0.61
N PRO A 146 -18.70 18.42 0.71
CA PRO A 146 -19.79 18.25 1.64
C PRO A 146 -20.95 19.08 1.07
N ALA A 147 -22.13 18.47 0.97
CA ALA A 147 -23.34 19.18 0.57
C ALA A 147 -23.48 20.36 1.52
N GLY A 148 -22.88 21.48 1.12
CA GLY A 148 -23.02 22.73 1.83
C GLY A 148 -24.50 23.06 1.79
N ASN A 149 -25.10 23.32 2.96
CA ASN A 149 -26.43 23.90 3.17
C ASN A 149 -26.96 24.56 1.90
N ALA A 150 -27.74 23.81 1.15
CA ALA A 150 -28.66 24.44 0.23
C ALA A 150 -29.63 25.25 1.13
N LYS A 151 -29.24 26.50 1.39
CA LYS A 151 -30.13 27.50 1.98
C LYS A 151 -31.32 27.57 1.03
N SER A 152 -32.41 26.93 1.43
CA SER A 152 -33.69 27.04 0.76
C SER A 152 -34.00 28.54 0.59
N PRO A 153 -34.24 29.04 -0.63
CA PRO A 153 -34.74 30.38 -0.80
C PRO A 153 -36.16 30.36 -0.23
N GLY A 154 -36.36 31.15 0.84
CA GLY A 154 -37.68 31.47 1.39
C GLY A 154 -38.50 32.34 0.45
#